data_011c28a50cf4eec1fdcd2aafcf4fe8c4
#
_entry.id   011c28a50cf4eec1fdcd2aafcf4fe8c4
#
_cell.length_a   1.000
_cell.length_b   1.000
_cell.length_c   1.000
_cell.angle_alpha   90.00
_cell.angle_beta   90.00
_cell.angle_gamma   90.00
#
_symmetry.space_group_name_H-M   'P 1'
#
loop_
_entity.id
_entity.type
_entity.pdbx_description
1 polymer ?
#
loop_
_entity_poly.entity_id
_entity_poly.type
_entity_poly.pdbx_seq_one_letter_code
_entity_poly.pdbx_strand_id
1 'polypeptide(L)'
;MSIKLYGYWRSTASYRVRIALNLKGVEYDYVPVHLVKNGGEQHSSEYSQLNPAHLVPTLVDDDEDIILNQSLAIIEYLDERYESEYRLIPEHRTERARVRALAQDIACDIQPIGNLRVLNALKGNF
;
A
#
# COMPACT_ATOMS: atom_id res chain seq x y z
N MET A 1 5.16 17.71 -3.93
CA MET A 1 5.52 16.49 -4.65
C MET A 1 4.31 15.95 -5.39
N SER A 2 4.48 15.46 -6.61
CA SER A 2 3.37 14.88 -7.38
C SER A 2 2.87 13.55 -6.79
N ILE A 3 3.77 12.81 -6.12
CA ILE A 3 3.44 11.56 -5.43
C ILE A 3 3.12 11.82 -3.96
N LYS A 4 1.96 11.36 -3.52
CA LYS A 4 1.56 11.35 -2.11
C LYS A 4 1.23 9.94 -1.68
N LEU A 5 1.80 9.50 -0.55
CA LEU A 5 1.50 8.22 0.05
C LEU A 5 0.75 8.42 1.36
N TYR A 6 -0.50 8.02 1.37
CA TYR A 6 -1.31 7.94 2.58
C TYR A 6 -1.05 6.61 3.27
N GLY A 7 -0.58 6.65 4.49
CA GLY A 7 -0.18 5.45 5.19
C GLY A 7 -0.21 5.57 6.70
N TYR A 8 0.14 4.48 7.36
CA TYR A 8 0.24 4.40 8.81
C TYR A 8 1.57 3.77 9.20
N TRP A 9 2.27 4.34 10.19
CA TRP A 9 3.63 3.96 10.54
C TRP A 9 3.79 2.49 10.96
N ARG A 10 2.75 1.87 11.53
CA ARG A 10 2.74 0.45 11.90
C ARG A 10 2.16 -0.46 10.81
N SER A 11 1.71 0.08 9.71
CA SER A 11 1.11 -0.72 8.63
C SER A 11 2.18 -1.42 7.81
N THR A 12 2.14 -2.74 7.81
CA THR A 12 3.00 -3.58 6.96
C THR A 12 2.77 -3.29 5.48
N ALA A 13 1.52 -3.14 5.07
CA ALA A 13 1.18 -2.83 3.68
C ALA A 13 1.71 -1.45 3.23
N SER A 14 1.59 -0.43 4.10
CA SER A 14 2.18 0.89 3.82
C SER A 14 3.70 0.84 3.79
N TYR A 15 4.32 0.06 4.67
CA TYR A 15 5.77 -0.07 4.76
C TYR A 15 6.38 -0.65 3.49
N ARG A 16 5.76 -1.69 2.89
CA ARG A 16 6.27 -2.27 1.65
C ARG A 16 6.25 -1.29 0.48
N VAL A 17 5.27 -0.40 0.42
CA VAL A 17 5.22 0.69 -0.58
C VAL A 17 6.32 1.70 -0.35
N ARG A 18 6.59 2.07 0.91
CA ARG A 18 7.71 2.96 1.25
C ARG A 18 9.05 2.38 0.82
N ILE A 19 9.26 1.08 1.00
CA ILE A 19 10.45 0.36 0.50
C ILE A 19 10.56 0.49 -1.02
N ALA A 20 9.47 0.25 -1.74
CA ALA A 20 9.45 0.35 -3.20
C ALA A 20 9.80 1.78 -3.68
N LEU A 21 9.18 2.80 -3.09
CA LEU A 21 9.48 4.21 -3.40
C LEU A 21 10.96 4.54 -3.19
N ASN A 22 11.53 4.07 -2.08
CA ASN A 22 12.94 4.30 -1.77
C ASN A 22 13.87 3.57 -2.75
N LEU A 23 13.59 2.32 -3.10
CA LEU A 23 14.38 1.56 -4.07
C LEU A 23 14.32 2.18 -5.48
N LYS A 24 13.18 2.75 -5.84
CA LYS A 24 13.02 3.45 -7.12
C LYS A 24 13.58 4.88 -7.10
N GLY A 25 14.01 5.38 -5.95
CA GLY A 25 14.53 6.75 -5.79
C GLY A 25 13.46 7.82 -6.01
N VAL A 26 12.20 7.51 -5.76
CA VAL A 26 11.07 8.43 -5.94
C VAL A 26 10.88 9.28 -4.70
N GLU A 27 10.88 10.60 -4.89
CA GLU A 27 10.49 11.54 -3.83
C GLU A 27 8.97 11.60 -3.71
N TYR A 28 8.48 11.62 -2.48
CA TYR A 28 7.04 11.62 -2.20
C TYR A 28 6.72 12.33 -0.89
N ASP A 29 5.51 12.86 -0.81
CA ASP A 29 4.94 13.36 0.43
C ASP A 29 4.26 12.21 1.18
N TYR A 30 4.65 12.01 2.43
CA TYR A 30 3.99 11.05 3.30
C TYR A 30 2.87 11.73 4.08
N VAL A 31 1.64 11.25 3.90
CA VAL A 31 0.45 11.75 4.60
C VAL A 31 -0.01 10.70 5.62
N PRO A 32 0.17 10.95 6.91
CA PRO A 32 -0.21 9.97 7.92
C PRO A 32 -1.73 9.84 8.05
N VAL A 33 -2.21 8.60 8.12
CA VAL A 33 -3.60 8.25 8.44
C VAL A 33 -3.55 7.37 9.67
N HIS A 34 -3.90 7.93 10.83
CA HIS A 34 -3.79 7.21 12.09
C HIS A 34 -4.97 6.25 12.28
N LEU A 35 -4.68 4.95 12.30
CA LEU A 35 -5.73 3.92 12.32
C LEU A 35 -6.43 3.75 13.67
N VAL A 36 -5.92 4.38 14.73
CA VAL A 36 -6.43 4.21 16.11
C VAL A 36 -6.99 5.51 16.67
N LYS A 37 -6.34 6.66 16.40
CA LYS A 37 -6.81 7.97 16.90
C LYS A 37 -8.13 8.38 16.26
N ASN A 38 -8.97 9.09 17.02
CA ASN A 38 -10.24 9.65 16.55
C ASN A 38 -11.20 8.59 15.97
N GLY A 39 -11.20 7.39 16.55
CA GLY A 39 -11.99 6.27 16.04
C GLY A 39 -11.44 5.64 14.76
N GLY A 40 -10.23 6.03 14.37
CA GLY A 40 -9.56 5.62 13.15
C GLY A 40 -9.76 6.62 12.02
N GLU A 41 -8.68 7.33 11.66
CA GLU A 41 -8.73 8.37 10.61
C GLU A 41 -9.04 7.83 9.23
N GLN A 42 -8.86 6.50 9.00
CA GLN A 42 -9.27 5.82 7.78
C GLN A 42 -10.79 5.89 7.54
N HIS A 43 -11.56 6.17 8.58
CA HIS A 43 -13.02 6.30 8.50
C HIS A 43 -13.48 7.76 8.33
N SER A 44 -12.54 8.72 8.30
CA SER A 44 -12.89 10.13 8.06
C SER A 44 -13.54 10.29 6.68
N SER A 45 -14.42 11.28 6.55
CA SER A 45 -15.06 11.59 5.26
C SER A 45 -14.05 11.98 4.19
N GLU A 46 -12.99 12.67 4.57
CA GLU A 46 -11.91 13.10 3.69
C GLU A 46 -11.16 11.89 3.12
N TYR A 47 -10.70 10.97 3.97
CA TYR A 47 -9.99 9.79 3.51
C TYR A 47 -10.89 8.80 2.78
N SER A 48 -12.15 8.67 3.18
CA SER A 48 -13.14 7.80 2.54
C SER A 48 -13.40 8.16 1.08
N GLN A 49 -13.22 9.43 0.70
CA GLN A 49 -13.29 9.87 -0.70
C GLN A 49 -12.10 9.36 -1.52
N LEU A 50 -10.92 9.25 -0.91
CA LEU A 50 -9.73 8.70 -1.56
C LEU A 50 -9.78 7.19 -1.62
N ASN A 51 -10.20 6.54 -0.54
CA ASN A 51 -10.27 5.08 -0.47
C ASN A 51 -11.53 4.62 0.29
N PRO A 52 -12.61 4.29 -0.43
CA PRO A 52 -13.84 3.79 0.20
C PRO A 52 -13.69 2.48 0.97
N ALA A 53 -12.60 1.74 0.76
CA ALA A 53 -12.30 0.51 1.51
C ALA A 53 -11.83 0.79 2.95
N HIS A 54 -11.51 2.05 3.30
CA HIS A 54 -11.03 2.47 4.62
C HIS A 54 -9.76 1.74 5.07
N LEU A 55 -8.86 1.48 4.13
CA LEU A 55 -7.58 0.81 4.37
C LEU A 55 -6.42 1.70 3.93
N VAL A 56 -5.23 1.42 4.41
CA VAL A 56 -3.97 1.99 3.95
C VAL A 56 -3.11 0.89 3.33
N PRO A 57 -2.22 1.18 2.38
CA PRO A 57 -1.91 2.49 1.82
C PRO A 57 -2.87 2.94 0.71
N THR A 58 -2.85 4.24 0.42
CA THR A 58 -3.37 4.83 -0.81
C THR A 58 -2.29 5.71 -1.41
N LEU A 59 -2.02 5.55 -2.70
CA LEU A 59 -1.08 6.39 -3.44
C LEU A 59 -1.85 7.31 -4.37
N VAL A 60 -1.45 8.56 -4.40
CA VAL A 60 -1.93 9.57 -5.35
C VAL A 60 -0.76 10.01 -6.21
N ASP A 61 -0.90 9.95 -7.51
CA ASP A 61 0.03 10.54 -8.48
C ASP A 61 -0.70 11.65 -9.24
N ASP A 62 -0.39 12.89 -8.88
CA ASP A 62 -1.04 14.07 -9.47
C ASP A 62 -0.62 14.27 -10.93
N ASP A 63 0.56 13.79 -11.36
CA ASP A 63 1.02 13.91 -12.75
C ASP A 63 0.25 12.99 -13.70
N GLU A 64 -0.14 11.83 -13.23
CA GLU A 64 -0.89 10.83 -14.01
C GLU A 64 -2.40 10.85 -13.72
N ASP A 65 -2.84 11.73 -12.81
CA ASP A 65 -4.24 11.83 -12.36
C ASP A 65 -4.81 10.47 -11.89
N ILE A 66 -4.04 9.76 -11.07
CA ILE A 66 -4.41 8.42 -10.59
C ILE A 66 -4.40 8.34 -9.06
N ILE A 67 -5.39 7.61 -8.53
CA ILE A 67 -5.47 7.23 -7.12
C ILE A 67 -5.49 5.70 -7.07
N LEU A 68 -4.53 5.12 -6.37
CA LEU A 68 -4.39 3.67 -6.24
C LEU A 68 -4.45 3.22 -4.80
N ASN A 69 -5.22 2.18 -4.55
CA ASN A 69 -5.15 1.36 -3.35
C ASN A 69 -4.52 -0.01 -3.70
N GLN A 70 -4.36 -0.89 -2.73
CA GLN A 70 -3.68 -2.18 -2.85
C GLN A 70 -2.16 -2.07 -3.05
N SER A 71 -1.43 -2.44 -2.00
CA SER A 71 0.02 -2.25 -1.97
C SER A 71 0.78 -2.93 -3.11
N LEU A 72 0.35 -4.13 -3.55
CA LEU A 72 1.01 -4.82 -4.65
C LEU A 72 0.77 -4.13 -6.00
N ALA A 73 -0.44 -3.62 -6.24
CA ALA A 73 -0.74 -2.85 -7.44
C ALA A 73 0.06 -1.55 -7.48
N ILE A 74 0.18 -0.88 -6.33
CA ILE A 74 1.00 0.33 -6.19
C ILE A 74 2.48 0.02 -6.49
N ILE A 75 3.02 -1.08 -5.97
CA ILE A 75 4.41 -1.48 -6.21
C ILE A 75 4.66 -1.78 -7.70
N GLU A 76 3.76 -2.50 -8.35
CA GLU A 76 3.86 -2.75 -9.79
C GLU A 76 3.78 -1.46 -10.62
N TYR A 77 2.85 -0.57 -10.27
CA TYR A 77 2.73 0.75 -10.89
C TYR A 77 4.03 1.55 -10.79
N LEU A 78 4.63 1.61 -9.59
CA LEU A 78 5.89 2.31 -9.38
C LEU A 78 7.04 1.70 -10.18
N ASP A 79 7.07 0.37 -10.31
CA ASP A 79 8.10 -0.32 -11.09
C ASP A 79 8.00 -0.03 -12.59
N GLU A 80 6.78 0.09 -13.10
CA GLU A 80 6.52 0.44 -14.50
C GLU A 80 6.70 1.94 -14.78
N ARG A 81 6.31 2.79 -13.84
CA ARG A 81 6.34 4.26 -13.99
C ARG A 81 7.76 4.84 -13.90
N TYR A 82 8.59 4.27 -13.04
CA TYR A 82 9.92 4.79 -12.75
C TYR A 82 11.02 3.79 -13.10
N GLU A 83 11.72 4.05 -14.18
CA GLU A 83 12.90 3.25 -14.53
C GLU A 83 14.02 3.50 -13.52
N SER A 84 14.65 2.42 -13.06
CA SER A 84 15.82 2.46 -12.19
C SER A 84 16.64 1.19 -12.37
N GLU A 85 17.84 1.16 -11.80
CA GLU A 85 18.68 -0.05 -11.79
C GLU A 85 18.03 -1.19 -10.98
N TYR A 86 17.09 -0.87 -10.08
CA TYR A 86 16.37 -1.85 -9.27
C TYR A 86 15.00 -2.14 -9.89
N ARG A 87 14.90 -3.24 -10.60
CA ARG A 87 13.63 -3.81 -11.03
C ARG A 87 13.00 -4.55 -9.85
N LEU A 88 11.74 -4.20 -9.52
CA LEU A 88 11.02 -4.84 -8.42
C LEU A 88 10.36 -6.15 -8.88
N ILE A 89 10.01 -6.23 -10.15
CA ILE A 89 9.35 -7.39 -10.75
C ILE A 89 10.16 -7.84 -11.97
N PRO A 90 10.52 -9.15 -12.07
CA PRO A 90 11.26 -9.66 -13.22
C PRO A 90 10.54 -9.46 -14.55
N GLU A 91 11.30 -9.27 -15.63
CA GLU A 91 10.72 -9.14 -16.98
C GLU A 91 10.25 -10.49 -17.54
N HIS A 92 11.00 -11.56 -17.27
CA HIS A 92 10.68 -12.87 -17.81
C HIS A 92 9.40 -13.43 -17.20
N ARG A 93 8.46 -13.84 -18.05
CA ARG A 93 7.09 -14.20 -17.64
C ARG A 93 7.00 -15.28 -16.56
N THR A 94 7.87 -16.29 -16.58
CA THR A 94 7.82 -17.37 -15.59
C THR A 94 8.36 -16.94 -14.23
N GLU A 95 9.43 -16.16 -14.21
CA GLU A 95 9.98 -15.58 -12.98
C GLU A 95 9.01 -14.53 -12.41
N ARG A 96 8.44 -13.70 -13.27
CA ARG A 96 7.43 -12.72 -12.92
C ARG A 96 6.21 -13.36 -12.25
N ALA A 97 5.73 -14.48 -12.82
CA ALA A 97 4.61 -15.23 -12.23
C ALA A 97 4.96 -15.81 -10.85
N ARG A 98 6.16 -16.37 -10.69
CA ARG A 98 6.62 -16.88 -9.39
C ARG A 98 6.75 -15.79 -8.34
N VAL A 99 7.31 -14.66 -8.69
CA VAL A 99 7.44 -13.50 -7.78
C VAL A 99 6.07 -12.99 -7.36
N ARG A 100 5.14 -12.86 -8.31
CA ARG A 100 3.76 -12.47 -7.99
C ARG A 100 3.07 -13.47 -7.06
N ALA A 101 3.25 -14.77 -7.30
CA ALA A 101 2.66 -15.80 -6.44
C ALA A 101 3.18 -15.69 -5.01
N LEU A 102 4.49 -15.57 -4.81
CA LEU A 102 5.08 -15.39 -3.48
C LEU A 102 4.62 -14.10 -2.79
N ALA A 103 4.55 -13.00 -3.54
CA ALA A 103 4.06 -11.72 -3.00
C ALA A 103 2.59 -11.82 -2.58
N GLN A 104 1.76 -12.50 -3.34
CA GLN A 104 0.35 -12.70 -3.04
C GLN A 104 0.12 -13.66 -1.88
N ASP A 105 0.95 -14.69 -1.70
CA ASP A 105 0.92 -15.55 -0.52
C ASP A 105 1.02 -14.70 0.76
N ILE A 106 1.91 -13.73 0.77
CA ILE A 106 2.09 -12.83 1.92
C ILE A 106 0.94 -11.81 2.01
N ALA A 107 0.67 -11.10 0.93
CA ALA A 107 -0.24 -9.96 0.94
C ALA A 107 -1.72 -10.36 0.98
N CYS A 108 -2.07 -11.53 0.44
CA CYS A 108 -3.46 -11.97 0.35
C CYS A 108 -3.83 -13.05 1.38
N ASP A 109 -2.90 -13.93 1.73
CA ASP A 109 -3.21 -15.11 2.55
C ASP A 109 -2.63 -15.04 3.97
N ILE A 110 -1.47 -14.40 4.16
CA ILE A 110 -0.78 -14.37 5.46
C ILE A 110 -1.08 -13.07 6.22
N GLN A 111 -0.73 -11.94 5.66
CA GLN A 111 -0.79 -10.65 6.36
C GLN A 111 -2.22 -10.20 6.70
N PRO A 112 -3.25 -10.38 5.84
CA PRO A 112 -4.59 -9.89 6.16
C PRO A 112 -5.23 -10.54 7.39
N ILE A 113 -4.85 -11.76 7.73
CA ILE A 113 -5.37 -12.48 8.90
C ILE A 113 -4.97 -11.78 10.21
N GLY A 114 -3.81 -11.12 10.23
CA GLY A 114 -3.32 -10.35 11.37
C GLY A 114 -3.64 -8.85 11.31
N ASN A 115 -4.45 -8.39 10.38
CA ASN A 115 -4.81 -6.99 10.25
C ASN A 115 -5.59 -6.46 11.45
N LEU A 116 -5.46 -5.16 11.72
CA LEU A 116 -6.13 -4.48 12.83
C LEU A 116 -7.64 -4.71 12.83
N ARG A 117 -8.30 -4.67 11.67
CA ARG A 117 -9.73 -4.92 11.55
C ARG A 117 -10.14 -6.32 12.01
N VAL A 118 -9.31 -7.33 11.73
CA VAL A 118 -9.54 -8.72 12.17
C VAL A 118 -9.33 -8.82 13.67
N LEU A 119 -8.23 -8.25 14.18
CA LEU A 119 -7.93 -8.22 15.61
C LEU A 119 -9.03 -7.51 16.41
N ASN A 120 -9.55 -6.40 15.91
CA ASN A 120 -10.65 -5.67 16.54
C ASN A 120 -11.95 -6.47 16.53
N ALA A 121 -12.26 -7.15 15.44
CA ALA A 121 -13.44 -8.03 15.35
C ALA A 121 -13.35 -9.18 16.34
N LEU A 122 -12.18 -9.81 16.48
CA LEU A 122 -11.95 -10.89 17.43
C LEU A 122 -12.08 -10.40 18.88
N LYS A 123 -11.54 -9.25 19.22
CA LYS A 123 -11.66 -8.65 20.57
C LYS A 123 -13.09 -8.35 20.95
N GLY A 124 -13.95 -8.00 20.02
CA GLY A 124 -15.37 -7.75 20.26
C GLY A 124 -16.20 -9.01 20.52
N ASN A 125 -15.66 -10.20 20.22
CA ASN A 125 -16.37 -11.49 20.33
C ASN A 125 -15.91 -12.35 21.50
N PHE A 126 -14.90 -11.89 22.26
CA PHE A 126 -14.34 -12.63 23.39
C PHE A 126 -14.29 -11.79 24.66
#